data_15def4b87672f1b6c385591283713603
#
_entry.id   15def4b87672f1b6c385591283713603
#
_cell.length_a   1.000
_cell.length_b   1.000
_cell.length_c   1.000
_cell.angle_alpha   90.00
_cell.angle_beta   90.00
_cell.angle_gamma   90.00
#
_symmetry.space_group_name_H-M   'P 1'
#
loop_
_entity.id
_entity.type
_entity.pdbx_description
1 polymer ?
#
loop_
_entity_poly.entity_id
_entity_poly.type
_entity_poly.pdbx_seq_one_letter_code
_entity_poly.pdbx_strand_id
1 'polypeptide(L)'
;MTVIIKSMETPVEIESKSLVHWKAWRDAYDDLLPAEFQETMTLERCRFFSQKYPENALIAIDGMKVVGFISYGNFRDETIQAGEIIALYVLKDYYGKGIAQKLVRAALTALNHFSEIFLWVLKDNKRAIAFYQKMVFTFDGQEKMLELGKPIKEKRIVFYSK
;
A
#
# COMPACT_ATOMS: atom_id res chain seq x y z
N MET A 1 14.70 -13.11 13.17
CA MET A 1 13.32 -12.63 12.99
C MET A 1 12.66 -13.40 11.85
N THR A 2 11.53 -14.00 12.11
CA THR A 2 10.76 -14.70 11.09
C THR A 2 9.45 -13.92 10.87
N VAL A 3 9.28 -13.41 9.65
CA VAL A 3 8.06 -12.70 9.26
C VAL A 3 7.27 -13.57 8.30
N ILE A 4 5.98 -13.74 8.59
CA ILE A 4 5.07 -14.55 7.80
C ILE A 4 4.08 -13.62 7.09
N ILE A 5 3.82 -13.89 5.81
CA ILE A 5 2.80 -13.20 5.02
C ILE A 5 1.55 -14.08 5.02
N LYS A 6 0.41 -13.51 5.37
CA LYS A 6 -0.86 -14.23 5.42
C LYS A 6 -2.04 -13.30 5.15
N SER A 7 -3.20 -13.89 4.86
CA SER A 7 -4.45 -13.15 4.81
C SER A 7 -4.84 -12.66 6.20
N MET A 8 -5.47 -11.48 6.27
CA MET A 8 -5.98 -10.92 7.51
C MET A 8 -7.32 -11.59 7.84
N GLU A 9 -7.43 -12.21 9.00
CA GLU A 9 -8.58 -13.05 9.32
C GLU A 9 -9.29 -12.70 10.61
N THR A 10 -8.55 -12.30 11.66
CA THR A 10 -9.11 -12.14 13.00
C THR A 10 -9.34 -10.66 13.37
N PRO A 11 -10.26 -10.36 14.31
CA PRO A 11 -10.42 -8.99 14.80
C PRO A 11 -9.13 -8.41 15.39
N VAL A 12 -8.30 -9.22 16.04
CA VAL A 12 -7.02 -8.79 16.59
C VAL A 12 -6.07 -8.38 15.45
N GLU A 13 -6.04 -9.13 14.36
CA GLU A 13 -5.22 -8.80 13.19
C GLU A 13 -5.71 -7.53 12.51
N ILE A 14 -7.03 -7.34 12.40
CA ILE A 14 -7.63 -6.13 11.83
C ILE A 14 -7.21 -4.90 12.64
N GLU A 15 -7.29 -4.97 13.96
CA GLU A 15 -6.87 -3.87 14.85
C GLU A 15 -5.37 -3.62 14.72
N SER A 16 -4.55 -4.66 14.73
CA SER A 16 -3.10 -4.54 14.60
C SER A 16 -2.71 -3.92 13.24
N LYS A 17 -3.37 -4.31 12.16
CA LYS A 17 -3.19 -3.72 10.84
C LYS A 17 -3.57 -2.24 10.83
N SER A 18 -4.63 -1.87 11.53
CA SER A 18 -5.08 -0.47 11.61
C SER A 18 -4.02 0.41 12.29
N LEU A 19 -3.37 -0.10 13.33
CA LEU A 19 -2.28 0.61 14.00
C LEU A 19 -1.07 0.80 13.07
N VAL A 20 -0.73 -0.21 12.28
CA VAL A 20 0.33 -0.11 11.27
C VAL A 20 -0.03 0.95 10.23
N HIS A 21 -1.26 0.95 9.73
CA HIS A 21 -1.74 1.92 8.76
C HIS A 21 -1.57 3.35 9.29
N TRP A 22 -2.05 3.59 10.50
CA TRP A 22 -1.99 4.91 11.14
C TRP A 22 -0.55 5.40 11.34
N LYS A 23 0.32 4.53 11.86
CA LYS A 23 1.70 4.89 12.18
C LYS A 23 2.58 4.98 10.93
N ALA A 24 2.54 3.96 10.09
CA ALA A 24 3.40 3.88 8.90
C ALA A 24 3.03 4.93 7.84
N TRP A 25 1.74 5.29 7.73
CA TRP A 25 1.30 6.35 6.84
C TRP A 25 1.95 7.68 7.20
N ARG A 26 2.01 8.01 8.49
CA ARG A 26 2.67 9.23 8.96
C ARG A 26 4.15 9.22 8.66
N ASP A 27 4.82 8.11 8.95
CA ASP A 27 6.26 7.99 8.68
C ASP A 27 6.56 8.12 7.18
N ALA A 28 5.70 7.57 6.33
CA ALA A 28 5.89 7.61 4.88
C ALA A 28 5.69 9.02 4.29
N TYR A 29 4.75 9.80 4.83
CA TYR A 29 4.34 11.08 4.23
C TYR A 29 4.75 12.31 5.06
N ASP A 30 5.60 12.14 6.06
CA ASP A 30 6.02 13.22 6.96
C ASP A 30 6.59 14.42 6.19
N ASP A 31 7.43 14.16 5.20
CA ASP A 31 8.08 15.20 4.38
C ASP A 31 7.31 15.53 3.10
N LEU A 32 6.21 14.83 2.81
CA LEU A 32 5.52 14.93 1.52
C LEU A 32 4.19 15.66 1.59
N LEU A 33 3.51 15.60 2.73
CA LEU A 33 2.18 16.17 2.89
C LEU A 33 2.16 17.18 4.05
N PRO A 34 1.30 18.23 3.97
CA PRO A 34 1.17 19.19 5.07
C PRO A 34 0.74 18.51 6.36
N ALA A 35 1.28 18.98 7.49
CA ALA A 35 0.97 18.43 8.81
C ALA A 35 -0.52 18.46 9.11
N GLU A 36 -1.22 19.52 8.70
CA GLU A 36 -2.67 19.64 8.88
C GLU A 36 -3.44 18.54 8.16
N PHE A 37 -2.99 18.15 6.98
CA PHE A 37 -3.62 17.05 6.24
C PHE A 37 -3.29 15.70 6.90
N GLN A 38 -2.09 15.54 7.41
CA GLN A 38 -1.69 14.31 8.11
C GLN A 38 -2.57 14.04 9.32
N GLU A 39 -3.02 15.07 10.01
CA GLU A 39 -3.91 14.94 11.17
C GLU A 39 -5.29 14.40 10.80
N THR A 40 -5.69 14.48 9.52
CA THR A 40 -6.98 13.92 9.07
C THR A 40 -6.96 12.39 8.98
N MET A 41 -5.78 11.78 8.91
CA MET A 41 -5.63 10.32 8.92
C MET A 41 -5.59 9.84 10.37
N THR A 42 -6.76 9.72 10.99
CA THR A 42 -6.89 9.28 12.38
C THR A 42 -6.85 7.75 12.49
N LEU A 43 -6.57 7.25 13.69
CA LEU A 43 -6.63 5.81 13.94
C LEU A 43 -8.03 5.25 13.65
N GLU A 44 -9.08 5.99 14.00
CA GLU A 44 -10.45 5.58 13.72
C GLU A 44 -10.72 5.44 12.22
N ARG A 45 -10.19 6.36 11.43
CA ARG A 45 -10.30 6.28 9.97
C ARG A 45 -9.57 5.05 9.42
N CYS A 46 -8.41 4.73 9.95
CA CYS A 46 -7.68 3.52 9.59
C CYS A 46 -8.45 2.26 9.97
N ARG A 47 -9.07 2.24 11.15
CA ARG A 47 -9.95 1.15 11.58
C ARG A 47 -11.13 0.97 10.63
N PHE A 48 -11.74 2.07 10.22
CA PHE A 48 -12.85 2.04 9.26
C PHE A 48 -12.43 1.35 7.96
N PHE A 49 -11.31 1.73 7.37
CA PHE A 49 -10.82 1.11 6.13
C PHE A 49 -10.49 -0.36 6.31
N SER A 50 -9.88 -0.73 7.43
CA SER A 50 -9.52 -2.12 7.71
C SER A 50 -10.74 -3.02 7.86
N GLN A 51 -11.81 -2.50 8.46
CA GLN A 51 -13.05 -3.24 8.68
C GLN A 51 -13.93 -3.32 7.43
N LYS A 52 -13.87 -2.30 6.56
CA LYS A 52 -14.71 -2.23 5.38
C LYS A 52 -14.29 -3.22 4.28
N TYR A 53 -12.99 -3.43 4.12
CA TYR A 53 -12.44 -4.26 3.04
C TYR A 53 -11.40 -5.26 3.57
N PRO A 54 -11.78 -6.18 4.48
CA PRO A 54 -10.80 -7.07 5.10
C PRO A 54 -10.25 -8.14 4.16
N GLU A 55 -11.02 -8.53 3.13
CA GLU A 55 -10.68 -9.67 2.25
C GLU A 55 -9.55 -9.38 1.28
N ASN A 56 -9.29 -8.13 0.97
CA ASN A 56 -8.26 -7.74 -0.01
C ASN A 56 -7.00 -7.18 0.65
N ALA A 57 -6.59 -7.79 1.74
CA ALA A 57 -5.39 -7.39 2.46
C ALA A 57 -4.55 -8.60 2.84
N LEU A 58 -3.24 -8.48 2.64
CA LEU A 58 -2.25 -9.42 3.15
C LEU A 58 -1.45 -8.70 4.22
N ILE A 59 -1.17 -9.39 5.31
CA ILE A 59 -0.42 -8.83 6.43
C ILE A 59 0.91 -9.55 6.60
N ALA A 60 1.91 -8.82 7.07
CA ALA A 60 3.19 -9.35 7.50
C ALA A 60 3.19 -9.40 9.02
N ILE A 61 3.40 -10.57 9.58
CA ILE A 61 3.37 -10.80 11.03
C ILE A 61 4.74 -11.23 11.52
N ASP A 62 5.22 -10.55 12.57
CA ASP A 62 6.38 -10.95 13.36
C ASP A 62 5.85 -11.44 14.72
N GLY A 63 5.82 -12.76 14.91
CA GLY A 63 5.18 -13.35 16.07
C GLY A 63 3.67 -13.10 16.06
N MET A 64 3.17 -12.30 16.99
CA MET A 64 1.75 -11.91 17.08
C MET A 64 1.51 -10.47 16.63
N LYS A 65 2.55 -9.77 16.15
CA LYS A 65 2.47 -8.37 15.80
C LYS A 65 2.43 -8.19 14.28
N VAL A 66 1.43 -7.49 13.78
CA VAL A 66 1.42 -7.05 12.38
C VAL A 66 2.45 -5.93 12.23
N VAL A 67 3.35 -6.07 11.27
CA VAL A 67 4.44 -5.11 11.04
C VAL A 67 4.36 -4.47 9.65
N GLY A 68 3.46 -4.93 8.82
CA GLY A 68 3.22 -4.37 7.48
C GLY A 68 1.99 -4.97 6.86
N PHE A 69 1.49 -4.33 5.80
CA PHE A 69 0.37 -4.87 5.03
C PHE A 69 0.38 -4.34 3.62
N ILE A 70 -0.35 -5.02 2.74
CA ILE A 70 -0.64 -4.57 1.39
C ILE A 70 -2.14 -4.77 1.14
N SER A 71 -2.77 -3.74 0.57
CA SER A 71 -4.15 -3.81 0.09
C SER A 71 -4.15 -3.79 -1.42
N TYR A 72 -4.99 -4.64 -2.02
CA TYR A 72 -5.04 -4.80 -3.47
C TYR A 72 -6.46 -5.17 -3.89
N GLY A 73 -6.72 -5.13 -5.18
CA GLY A 73 -8.04 -5.50 -5.71
C GLY A 73 -8.13 -5.22 -7.19
N ASN A 74 -9.36 -5.16 -7.67
CA ASN A 74 -9.65 -4.73 -9.02
C ASN A 74 -9.33 -3.25 -9.16
N PHE A 75 -8.87 -2.86 -10.36
CA PHE A 75 -8.63 -1.45 -10.62
C PHE A 75 -9.92 -0.65 -10.45
N ARG A 76 -9.84 0.47 -9.75
CA ARG A 76 -11.02 1.25 -9.36
C ARG A 76 -11.75 1.91 -10.52
N ASP A 77 -11.08 2.09 -11.66
CA ASP A 77 -11.75 2.44 -12.90
C ASP A 77 -12.27 1.15 -13.54
N GLU A 78 -13.54 0.86 -13.36
CA GLU A 78 -14.17 -0.39 -13.78
C GLU A 78 -14.24 -0.57 -15.30
N THR A 79 -13.96 0.49 -16.08
CA THR A 79 -13.89 0.38 -17.53
C THR A 79 -12.63 -0.35 -18.01
N ILE A 80 -11.66 -0.53 -17.12
CA ILE A 80 -10.39 -1.19 -17.43
C ILE A 80 -10.29 -2.48 -16.60
N GLN A 81 -10.09 -3.61 -17.26
CA GLN A 81 -9.88 -4.89 -16.59
C GLN A 81 -8.41 -5.02 -16.20
N ALA A 82 -8.11 -4.64 -14.97
CA ALA A 82 -6.76 -4.67 -14.43
C ALA A 82 -6.81 -4.87 -12.91
N GLY A 83 -5.68 -5.25 -12.33
CA GLY A 83 -5.49 -5.25 -10.90
C GLY A 83 -4.93 -3.92 -10.41
N GLU A 84 -5.04 -3.69 -9.11
CA GLU A 84 -4.47 -2.50 -8.48
C GLU A 84 -3.88 -2.84 -7.13
N ILE A 85 -2.69 -2.31 -6.85
CA ILE A 85 -2.16 -2.23 -5.50
C ILE A 85 -2.58 -0.87 -4.95
N ILE A 86 -3.34 -0.89 -3.86
CA ILE A 86 -4.00 0.30 -3.33
C ILE A 86 -3.18 0.94 -2.21
N ALA A 87 -2.56 0.12 -1.36
CA ALA A 87 -1.78 0.60 -0.23
C ALA A 87 -0.70 -0.42 0.14
N LEU A 88 0.47 0.06 0.51
CA LEU A 88 1.57 -0.75 1.02
C LEU A 88 2.28 0.04 2.12
N TYR A 89 2.27 -0.50 3.32
CA TYR A 89 2.92 0.13 4.46
C TYR A 89 3.66 -0.90 5.30
N VAL A 90 4.84 -0.51 5.79
CA VAL A 90 5.66 -1.31 6.70
C VAL A 90 6.10 -0.38 7.83
N LEU A 91 6.10 -0.86 9.05
CA LEU A 91 6.61 -0.09 10.19
C LEU A 91 8.08 0.28 9.96
N LYS A 92 8.43 1.50 10.33
CA LYS A 92 9.77 2.06 10.10
C LYS A 92 10.89 1.18 10.67
N ASP A 93 10.68 0.61 11.85
CA ASP A 93 11.67 -0.25 12.50
C ASP A 93 11.93 -1.56 11.73
N TYR A 94 11.07 -1.87 10.75
CA TYR A 94 11.18 -3.05 9.92
C TYR A 94 11.64 -2.75 8.49
N TYR A 95 12.06 -1.52 8.22
CA TYR A 95 12.60 -1.15 6.90
C TYR A 95 13.92 -1.90 6.63
N GLY A 96 14.17 -2.16 5.34
CA GLY A 96 15.43 -2.79 4.92
C GLY A 96 15.51 -4.29 5.17
N LYS A 97 14.41 -4.94 5.53
CA LYS A 97 14.36 -6.38 5.86
C LYS A 97 13.65 -7.21 4.78
N GLY A 98 13.29 -6.61 3.65
CA GLY A 98 12.65 -7.32 2.54
C GLY A 98 11.15 -7.57 2.71
N ILE A 99 10.51 -7.00 3.73
CA ILE A 99 9.10 -7.25 4.03
C ILE A 99 8.19 -6.66 2.94
N ALA A 100 8.45 -5.42 2.52
CA ALA A 100 7.68 -4.79 1.45
C ALA A 100 7.75 -5.59 0.16
N GLN A 101 8.92 -6.10 -0.20
CA GLN A 101 9.10 -6.95 -1.39
C GLN A 101 8.27 -8.23 -1.29
N LYS A 102 8.26 -8.87 -0.13
CA LYS A 102 7.45 -10.09 0.08
C LYS A 102 5.97 -9.82 -0.05
N LEU A 103 5.50 -8.68 0.49
CA LEU A 103 4.10 -8.27 0.39
C LEU A 103 3.72 -8.00 -1.07
N VAL A 104 4.55 -7.27 -1.81
CA VAL A 104 4.29 -6.98 -3.23
C VAL A 104 4.24 -8.28 -4.04
N ARG A 105 5.20 -9.18 -3.86
CA ARG A 105 5.22 -10.46 -4.59
C ARG A 105 3.96 -11.28 -4.31
N ALA A 106 3.52 -11.31 -3.06
CA ALA A 106 2.30 -12.04 -2.69
C ALA A 106 1.06 -11.42 -3.34
N ALA A 107 0.97 -10.09 -3.37
CA ALA A 107 -0.15 -9.40 -4.05
C ALA A 107 -0.11 -9.63 -5.56
N LEU A 108 1.07 -9.56 -6.18
CA LEU A 108 1.21 -9.83 -7.61
C LEU A 108 0.79 -11.26 -7.96
N THR A 109 1.08 -12.21 -7.09
CA THR A 109 0.61 -13.60 -7.26
C THR A 109 -0.91 -13.67 -7.16
N ALA A 110 -1.51 -13.00 -6.19
CA ALA A 110 -2.97 -12.96 -6.04
C ALA A 110 -3.67 -12.29 -7.23
N LEU A 111 -3.00 -11.36 -7.90
CA LEU A 111 -3.53 -10.59 -9.02
C LEU A 111 -3.07 -11.13 -10.39
N ASN A 112 -2.45 -12.31 -10.45
CA ASN A 112 -1.80 -12.80 -11.67
C ASN A 112 -2.77 -13.15 -12.80
N HIS A 113 -4.06 -13.17 -12.54
CA HIS A 113 -5.09 -13.34 -13.59
C HIS A 113 -5.30 -12.07 -14.42
N PHE A 114 -4.82 -10.91 -13.94
CA PHE A 114 -4.78 -9.67 -14.72
C PHE A 114 -3.46 -9.56 -15.49
N SER A 115 -3.54 -9.05 -16.71
CA SER A 115 -2.33 -8.76 -17.52
C SER A 115 -1.57 -7.54 -17.00
N GLU A 116 -2.30 -6.58 -16.46
CA GLU A 116 -1.75 -5.32 -15.97
C GLU A 116 -2.16 -5.09 -14.53
N ILE A 117 -1.21 -4.65 -13.72
CA ILE A 117 -1.45 -4.30 -12.32
C ILE A 117 -0.95 -2.89 -12.12
N PHE A 118 -1.86 -1.98 -11.77
CA PHE A 118 -1.59 -0.55 -11.63
C PHE A 118 -1.35 -0.16 -10.18
N LEU A 119 -0.65 0.95 -10.00
CA LEU A 119 -0.44 1.58 -8.72
C LEU A 119 -0.24 3.07 -8.93
N TRP A 120 -0.89 3.88 -8.10
CA TRP A 120 -0.69 5.32 -8.08
C TRP A 120 0.32 5.69 -7.00
N VAL A 121 1.28 6.54 -7.33
CA VAL A 121 2.34 6.98 -6.42
C VAL A 121 2.50 8.49 -6.51
N LEU A 122 2.72 9.15 -5.36
CA LEU A 122 2.99 10.58 -5.36
C LEU A 122 4.27 10.86 -6.14
N LYS A 123 4.22 11.86 -7.02
CA LYS A 123 5.34 12.25 -7.88
C LYS A 123 6.63 12.48 -7.08
N ASP A 124 6.52 13.07 -5.89
CA ASP A 124 7.67 13.42 -5.06
C ASP A 124 8.10 12.31 -4.11
N ASN A 125 7.37 11.19 -4.08
CA ASN A 125 7.75 10.03 -3.26
C ASN A 125 8.81 9.20 -3.98
N LYS A 126 10.02 9.73 -4.05
CA LYS A 126 11.13 9.13 -4.81
C LYS A 126 11.54 7.77 -4.26
N ARG A 127 11.41 7.58 -2.95
CA ARG A 127 11.72 6.30 -2.30
C ARG A 127 10.78 5.20 -2.78
N ALA A 128 9.47 5.46 -2.79
CA ALA A 128 8.50 4.49 -3.27
C ALA A 128 8.69 4.21 -4.76
N ILE A 129 8.91 5.25 -5.57
CA ILE A 129 9.14 5.09 -7.01
C ILE A 129 10.35 4.18 -7.24
N ALA A 130 11.47 4.43 -6.57
CA ALA A 130 12.67 3.61 -6.71
C ALA A 130 12.42 2.16 -6.30
N PHE A 131 11.66 1.95 -5.22
CA PHE A 131 11.29 0.62 -4.74
C PHE A 131 10.49 -0.13 -5.81
N TYR A 132 9.45 0.48 -6.36
CA TYR A 132 8.60 -0.18 -7.36
C TYR A 132 9.33 -0.39 -8.68
N GLN A 133 10.23 0.52 -9.07
CA GLN A 133 11.05 0.33 -10.27
C GLN A 133 11.96 -0.90 -10.14
N LYS A 134 12.50 -1.16 -8.95
CA LYS A 134 13.25 -2.39 -8.69
C LYS A 134 12.38 -3.63 -8.76
N MET A 135 11.09 -3.49 -8.49
CA MET A 135 10.10 -4.57 -8.62
C MET A 135 9.55 -4.68 -10.04
N VAL A 136 10.17 -3.99 -11.00
CA VAL A 136 9.86 -4.02 -12.45
C VAL A 136 8.55 -3.31 -12.82
N PHE A 137 8.10 -2.37 -12.00
CA PHE A 137 7.04 -1.43 -12.37
C PHE A 137 7.64 -0.31 -13.23
N THR A 138 6.85 0.18 -14.18
CA THR A 138 7.26 1.29 -15.06
C THR A 138 6.14 2.34 -15.13
N PHE A 139 6.52 3.59 -15.40
CA PHE A 139 5.53 4.64 -15.65
C PHE A 139 4.81 4.38 -16.97
N ASP A 140 3.51 4.66 -17.00
CA ASP A 140 2.71 4.51 -18.23
C ASP A 140 2.24 5.84 -18.80
N GLY A 141 2.68 6.95 -18.23
CA GLY A 141 2.35 8.30 -18.69
C GLY A 141 1.08 8.89 -18.09
N GLN A 142 0.30 8.12 -17.37
CA GLN A 142 -0.92 8.63 -16.72
C GLN A 142 -0.59 9.38 -15.45
N GLU A 143 -1.25 10.52 -15.27
CA GLU A 143 -1.08 11.38 -14.09
C GLU A 143 -2.43 11.90 -13.64
N LYS A 144 -2.55 12.23 -12.35
CA LYS A 144 -3.73 12.92 -11.83
C LYS A 144 -3.33 13.86 -10.69
N MET A 145 -4.18 14.84 -10.43
CA MET A 145 -4.00 15.77 -9.32
C MET A 145 -4.96 15.41 -8.19
N LEU A 146 -4.44 15.45 -6.97
CA LEU A 146 -5.23 15.25 -5.76
C LEU A 146 -5.10 16.48 -4.87
N GLU A 147 -6.13 16.75 -4.08
CA GLU A 147 -6.11 17.79 -3.04
C GLU A 147 -5.85 17.12 -1.69
N LEU A 148 -4.59 17.17 -1.23
CA LEU A 148 -4.14 16.55 0.02
C LEU A 148 -3.56 17.64 0.94
N GLY A 149 -4.39 18.65 1.27
CA GLY A 149 -3.97 19.85 1.98
C GLY A 149 -3.31 20.88 1.07
N LYS A 150 -2.87 20.46 -0.09
CA LYS A 150 -2.38 21.25 -1.23
C LYS A 150 -2.50 20.39 -2.48
N PRO A 151 -2.46 20.99 -3.70
CA PRO A 151 -2.48 20.18 -4.92
C PRO A 151 -1.24 19.29 -5.00
N ILE A 152 -1.45 18.00 -5.17
CA ILE A 152 -0.38 16.98 -5.26
C ILE A 152 -0.58 16.16 -6.52
N LYS A 153 0.48 15.95 -7.29
CA LYS A 153 0.45 15.11 -8.47
C LYS A 153 0.76 13.66 -8.12
N GLU A 154 -0.07 12.75 -8.62
CA GLU A 154 0.24 11.32 -8.64
C GLU A 154 0.55 10.86 -10.04
N LYS A 155 1.46 9.89 -10.13
CA LYS A 155 1.81 9.20 -11.38
C LYS A 155 1.40 7.75 -11.28
N ARG A 156 0.94 7.20 -12.41
CA ARG A 156 0.58 5.79 -12.47
C ARG A 156 1.77 4.96 -12.93
N ILE A 157 2.00 3.86 -12.24
CA ILE A 157 2.98 2.86 -12.65
C ILE A 157 2.27 1.53 -12.86
N VAL A 158 2.86 0.68 -13.68
CA VAL A 158 2.24 -0.57 -14.10
C VAL A 158 3.24 -1.72 -14.05
N PHE A 159 2.75 -2.87 -13.62
CA PHE A 159 3.45 -4.15 -13.71
C PHE A 159 2.71 -5.03 -14.72
N TYR A 160 3.43 -5.55 -15.71
CA TYR A 160 2.88 -6.44 -16.72
C TYR A 160 3.15 -7.88 -16.31
N SER A 161 2.08 -8.61 -15.96
CA SER A 161 2.18 -10.00 -15.49
C SER A 161 2.19 -11.03 -16.63
N LYS A 162 1.87 -10.56 -17.84
CA LYS A 162 1.80 -11.42 -19.04
C LYS A 162 2.34 -10.70 -20.28
#